data_c1689bf8381c8ea212a1c7e825f9d2d9
#
_entry.id   c1689bf8381c8ea212a1c7e825f9d2d9
#
_cell.length_a   1.000
_cell.length_b   1.000
_cell.length_c   1.000
_cell.angle_alpha   90.00
_cell.angle_beta   90.00
_cell.angle_gamma   90.00
#
_symmetry.space_group_name_H-M   'P 1'
#
loop_
_entity.id
_entity.type
_entity.pdbx_description
1 polymer ?
#
loop_
_entity_poly.entity_id
_entity_poly.type
_entity_poly.pdbx_seq_one_letter_code
_entity_poly.pdbx_strand_id
1 'polypeptide(L)'
;MKTLLNLFLVGIGSFACLTNLASAAPARSIEKVKGPVGLQLYSLRDLFAKEVPGTLDKVRDYGLHYVELAGTYGWAPEKFRSELNARGLEAVSGHFPFEQFRDQPETIAAEAKALGLKCVGCAWIPHDGAFNEKTCRDAIAIFNTAGETLAKQGLKFFYHTHGYEFQPHGDGTLFDLMMKETNPKFVSFEMDVFWVVHGGQDPVKLLGKYGTRWDLMHLKGMKEGTQTGLLTGGTDVSNDVAVGSGKIDYAPILRAAKKAKVKWYFIEDESPSSAEQIAESLRYLGQMKW
;
A
#
# COMPACT_ATOMS: atom_id res chain seq x y z
N MET A 1 -92.31 -30.60 14.46
CA MET A 1 -91.01 -31.32 14.51
C MET A 1 -89.95 -30.30 14.19
N LYS A 2 -89.13 -29.97 15.18
CA LYS A 2 -88.19 -28.83 15.18
C LYS A 2 -86.80 -29.32 14.79
N THR A 3 -86.25 -28.79 13.71
CA THR A 3 -84.90 -29.08 13.25
C THR A 3 -83.92 -27.99 13.78
N LEU A 4 -82.98 -28.39 14.61
CA LEU A 4 -81.93 -27.53 15.12
C LEU A 4 -80.79 -27.36 14.06
N LEU A 5 -80.44 -26.13 13.78
CA LEU A 5 -79.31 -25.74 12.90
C LEU A 5 -78.13 -25.35 13.78
N ASN A 6 -77.05 -26.15 13.76
CA ASN A 6 -75.84 -25.85 14.47
C ASN A 6 -74.97 -24.95 13.59
N LEU A 7 -74.64 -23.75 14.07
CA LEU A 7 -73.67 -22.81 13.46
C LEU A 7 -72.30 -23.11 14.03
N PHE A 8 -71.38 -23.51 13.15
CA PHE A 8 -69.92 -23.56 13.47
C PHE A 8 -69.32 -22.21 13.19
N LEU A 9 -68.84 -21.52 14.23
CA LEU A 9 -67.96 -20.36 14.10
C LEU A 9 -66.51 -20.84 13.89
N VAL A 10 -65.92 -20.54 12.70
CA VAL A 10 -64.51 -20.71 12.44
C VAL A 10 -63.83 -19.42 12.83
N GLY A 11 -63.05 -19.45 13.92
CA GLY A 11 -62.20 -18.34 14.33
C GLY A 11 -60.94 -18.28 13.45
N ILE A 12 -60.78 -17.21 12.69
CA ILE A 12 -59.57 -16.90 11.94
C ILE A 12 -58.57 -16.23 12.90
N GLY A 13 -57.60 -17.01 13.39
CA GLY A 13 -56.49 -16.48 14.16
C GLY A 13 -55.47 -15.83 13.24
N SER A 14 -55.38 -14.49 13.27
CA SER A 14 -54.33 -13.75 12.59
C SER A 14 -53.01 -13.93 13.32
N PHE A 15 -52.10 -14.72 12.75
CA PHE A 15 -50.70 -14.77 13.18
C PHE A 15 -49.96 -13.52 12.66
N ALA A 16 -49.73 -12.54 13.52
CA ALA A 16 -48.84 -11.40 13.23
C ALA A 16 -47.40 -11.90 13.29
N CYS A 17 -46.79 -12.09 12.13
CA CYS A 17 -45.34 -12.35 12.00
C CYS A 17 -44.61 -11.06 12.32
N LEU A 18 -44.10 -10.91 13.55
CA LEU A 18 -43.18 -9.85 13.92
C LEU A 18 -41.79 -10.14 13.28
N THR A 19 -41.54 -9.58 12.11
CA THR A 19 -40.22 -9.54 11.54
C THR A 19 -39.36 -8.56 12.35
N ASN A 20 -38.48 -9.09 13.19
CA ASN A 20 -37.41 -8.32 13.81
C ASN A 20 -36.46 -7.83 12.71
N LEU A 21 -36.68 -6.63 12.22
CA LEU A 21 -35.68 -5.87 11.49
C LEU A 21 -34.58 -5.49 12.49
N ALA A 22 -33.55 -6.33 12.56
CA ALA A 22 -32.30 -5.94 13.20
C ALA A 22 -31.78 -4.71 12.46
N SER A 23 -31.96 -3.54 13.07
CA SER A 23 -31.36 -2.30 12.62
C SER A 23 -29.85 -2.50 12.67
N ALA A 24 -29.22 -2.63 11.51
CA ALA A 24 -27.76 -2.56 11.40
C ALA A 24 -27.35 -1.22 12.01
N ALA A 25 -26.55 -1.27 13.08
CA ALA A 25 -25.96 -0.06 13.64
C ALA A 25 -25.25 0.70 12.52
N PRO A 26 -25.41 2.03 12.43
CA PRO A 26 -24.72 2.81 11.40
C PRO A 26 -23.21 2.53 11.51
N ALA A 27 -22.59 2.17 10.40
CA ALA A 27 -21.14 2.02 10.32
C ALA A 27 -20.52 3.28 10.93
N ARG A 28 -19.78 3.14 12.04
CA ARG A 28 -19.06 4.26 12.64
C ARG A 28 -18.19 4.85 11.55
N SER A 29 -18.39 6.11 11.24
CA SER A 29 -17.54 6.86 10.33
C SER A 29 -16.09 6.68 10.78
N ILE A 30 -15.23 6.17 9.88
CA ILE A 30 -13.81 6.08 10.13
C ILE A 30 -13.33 7.52 10.39
N GLU A 31 -12.79 7.81 11.58
CA GLU A 31 -12.21 9.12 11.85
C GLU A 31 -11.15 9.40 10.78
N LYS A 32 -11.23 10.56 10.13
CA LYS A 32 -10.28 10.94 9.08
C LYS A 32 -8.86 10.83 9.64
N VAL A 33 -8.07 9.95 9.03
CA VAL A 33 -6.65 9.81 9.34
C VAL A 33 -5.97 11.17 9.11
N LYS A 34 -5.25 11.65 10.12
CA LYS A 34 -4.52 12.92 10.03
C LYS A 34 -3.24 12.68 9.24
N GLY A 35 -3.12 13.28 8.07
CA GLY A 35 -1.94 13.19 7.22
C GLY A 35 -2.25 12.65 5.81
N PRO A 36 -1.26 12.64 4.92
CA PRO A 36 -1.40 12.16 3.56
C PRO A 36 -1.27 10.62 3.52
N VAL A 37 -2.26 9.93 4.10
CA VAL A 37 -2.34 8.46 4.08
C VAL A 37 -3.22 8.02 2.94
N GLY A 38 -2.71 7.08 2.16
CA GLY A 38 -3.38 6.43 1.04
C GLY A 38 -3.34 4.90 1.16
N LEU A 39 -3.69 4.24 0.06
CA LEU A 39 -3.66 2.79 -0.07
C LEU A 39 -2.80 2.41 -1.28
N GLN A 40 -1.87 1.45 -1.08
CA GLN A 40 -1.25 0.72 -2.18
C GLN A 40 -2.28 -0.28 -2.72
N LEU A 41 -2.68 -0.12 -4.00
CA LEU A 41 -3.77 -0.90 -4.58
C LEU A 41 -3.45 -2.39 -4.77
N TYR A 42 -2.19 -2.78 -4.69
CA TYR A 42 -1.79 -4.20 -4.67
C TYR A 42 -2.43 -4.97 -3.51
N SER A 43 -2.75 -4.31 -2.43
CA SER A 43 -3.48 -4.87 -1.29
C SER A 43 -4.82 -5.50 -1.68
N LEU A 44 -5.45 -5.02 -2.74
CA LEU A 44 -6.73 -5.51 -3.23
C LEU A 44 -6.64 -6.20 -4.61
N ARG A 45 -5.43 -6.67 -4.99
CA ARG A 45 -5.16 -7.28 -6.31
C ARG A 45 -6.15 -8.38 -6.69
N ASP A 46 -6.56 -9.22 -5.74
CA ASP A 46 -7.50 -10.31 -5.99
C ASP A 46 -8.93 -9.82 -6.27
N LEU A 47 -9.31 -8.66 -5.74
CA LEU A 47 -10.57 -8.01 -6.03
C LEU A 47 -10.50 -7.28 -7.38
N PHE A 48 -9.43 -6.56 -7.65
CA PHE A 48 -9.20 -5.90 -8.93
C PHE A 48 -9.15 -6.88 -10.11
N ALA A 49 -8.60 -8.08 -9.91
CA ALA A 49 -8.58 -9.13 -10.91
C ALA A 49 -10.00 -9.61 -11.29
N LYS A 50 -10.97 -9.46 -10.41
CA LYS A 50 -12.36 -9.85 -10.64
C LYS A 50 -13.18 -8.70 -11.21
N GLU A 51 -13.03 -7.50 -10.62
CA GLU A 51 -13.90 -6.38 -10.94
C GLU A 51 -13.25 -5.05 -10.51
N VAL A 52 -13.00 -4.14 -11.46
CA VAL A 52 -12.28 -2.89 -11.20
C VAL A 52 -13.18 -1.80 -10.59
N PRO A 53 -14.36 -1.45 -11.16
CA PRO A 53 -15.18 -0.35 -10.64
C PRO A 53 -15.61 -0.52 -9.18
N GLY A 54 -16.16 -1.67 -8.81
CA GLY A 54 -16.61 -1.90 -7.42
C GLY A 54 -15.45 -2.02 -6.43
N THR A 55 -14.25 -2.49 -6.90
CA THR A 55 -13.06 -2.45 -6.06
C THR A 55 -12.62 -1.01 -5.80
N LEU A 56 -12.69 -0.12 -6.80
CA LEU A 56 -12.46 1.31 -6.60
C LEU A 56 -13.52 1.96 -5.70
N ASP A 57 -14.79 1.53 -5.80
CA ASP A 57 -15.84 1.97 -4.87
C ASP A 57 -15.50 1.57 -3.43
N LYS A 58 -15.01 0.35 -3.22
CA LYS A 58 -14.53 -0.11 -1.91
C LYS A 58 -13.37 0.75 -1.38
N VAL A 59 -12.41 1.12 -2.23
CA VAL A 59 -11.30 2.03 -1.85
C VAL A 59 -11.85 3.40 -1.41
N ARG A 60 -12.78 3.98 -2.17
CA ARG A 60 -13.49 5.21 -1.77
C ARG A 60 -14.19 5.06 -0.41
N ASP A 61 -14.86 3.92 -0.18
CA ASP A 61 -15.65 3.67 1.02
C ASP A 61 -14.80 3.51 2.29
N TYR A 62 -13.49 3.27 2.16
CA TYR A 62 -12.53 3.41 3.25
C TYR A 62 -12.32 4.87 3.68
N GLY A 63 -12.83 5.84 2.93
CA GLY A 63 -12.66 7.26 3.21
C GLY A 63 -11.29 7.82 2.83
N LEU A 64 -10.53 7.08 2.03
CA LEU A 64 -9.23 7.49 1.51
C LEU A 64 -9.39 8.44 0.33
N HIS A 65 -8.36 9.30 0.13
CA HIS A 65 -8.28 10.21 -1.01
C HIS A 65 -7.09 9.88 -1.92
N TYR A 66 -6.04 9.32 -1.37
CA TYR A 66 -4.80 9.03 -2.10
C TYR A 66 -4.62 7.54 -2.32
N VAL A 67 -4.08 7.20 -3.49
CA VAL A 67 -3.72 5.81 -3.83
C VAL A 67 -2.33 5.76 -4.48
N GLU A 68 -1.67 4.64 -4.28
CA GLU A 68 -0.52 4.22 -5.05
C GLU A 68 -0.92 3.06 -5.95
N LEU A 69 -0.54 3.14 -7.23
CA LEU A 69 -0.96 2.20 -8.25
C LEU A 69 0.00 1.00 -8.35
N ALA A 70 -0.60 -0.18 -8.53
CA ALA A 70 0.09 -1.42 -8.89
C ALA A 70 -0.27 -1.85 -10.32
N GLY A 71 -0.42 -0.88 -11.23
CA GLY A 71 -0.88 -1.05 -12.59
C GLY A 71 -2.28 -0.51 -12.82
N THR A 72 -2.81 -0.73 -14.03
CA THR A 72 -4.13 -0.25 -14.48
C THR A 72 -5.15 -1.35 -14.68
N TYR A 73 -4.79 -2.58 -14.34
CA TYR A 73 -5.64 -3.78 -14.49
C TYR A 73 -6.20 -3.96 -15.89
N GLY A 74 -5.37 -3.66 -16.91
CA GLY A 74 -5.71 -3.77 -18.32
C GLY A 74 -6.52 -2.61 -18.91
N TRP A 75 -6.75 -1.55 -18.14
CA TRP A 75 -7.43 -0.35 -18.63
C TRP A 75 -6.43 0.66 -19.20
N ALA A 76 -6.88 1.44 -20.19
CA ALA A 76 -6.09 2.57 -20.66
C ALA A 76 -5.84 3.57 -19.50
N PRO A 77 -4.64 4.17 -19.42
CA PRO A 77 -4.25 5.07 -18.32
C PRO A 77 -5.24 6.21 -18.08
N GLU A 78 -5.70 6.87 -19.16
CA GLU A 78 -6.65 7.98 -19.07
C GLU A 78 -8.02 7.54 -18.52
N LYS A 79 -8.48 6.34 -18.95
CA LYS A 79 -9.72 5.77 -18.46
C LYS A 79 -9.59 5.43 -16.96
N PHE A 80 -8.50 4.79 -16.55
CA PHE A 80 -8.28 4.44 -15.15
C PHE A 80 -8.21 5.69 -14.26
N ARG A 81 -7.50 6.73 -14.72
CA ARG A 81 -7.48 8.05 -14.05
C ARG A 81 -8.87 8.67 -13.93
N SER A 82 -9.68 8.60 -14.99
CA SER A 82 -11.05 9.11 -14.97
C SER A 82 -11.91 8.41 -13.92
N GLU A 83 -11.78 7.09 -13.80
CA GLU A 83 -12.50 6.28 -12.80
C GLU A 83 -12.06 6.59 -11.37
N LEU A 84 -10.76 6.80 -11.14
CA LEU A 84 -10.24 7.28 -9.85
C LEU A 84 -10.83 8.65 -9.50
N ASN A 85 -10.75 9.61 -10.43
CA ASN A 85 -11.24 10.98 -10.22
C ASN A 85 -12.75 11.02 -9.95
N ALA A 86 -13.55 10.20 -10.65
CA ALA A 86 -14.99 10.10 -10.42
C ALA A 86 -15.35 9.66 -9.00
N ARG A 87 -14.41 9.01 -8.30
CA ARG A 87 -14.56 8.57 -6.90
C ARG A 87 -13.84 9.47 -5.90
N GLY A 88 -13.27 10.58 -6.36
CA GLY A 88 -12.47 11.47 -5.50
C GLY A 88 -11.13 10.89 -5.06
N LEU A 89 -10.62 9.88 -5.79
CA LEU A 89 -9.32 9.27 -5.56
C LEU A 89 -8.26 9.94 -6.44
N GLU A 90 -7.11 10.25 -5.86
CA GLU A 90 -5.93 10.80 -6.54
C GLU A 90 -4.81 9.76 -6.53
N ALA A 91 -4.35 9.34 -7.71
CA ALA A 91 -3.15 8.55 -7.83
C ALA A 91 -1.92 9.45 -7.66
N VAL A 92 -1.16 9.24 -6.60
CA VAL A 92 0.04 10.02 -6.29
C VAL A 92 1.29 9.38 -6.88
N SER A 93 1.37 8.07 -6.77
CA SER A 93 2.50 7.25 -7.18
C SER A 93 2.03 5.95 -7.83
N GLY A 94 2.96 5.22 -8.42
CA GLY A 94 2.70 3.90 -8.98
C GLY A 94 4.00 3.16 -9.27
N HIS A 95 3.92 1.84 -9.17
CA HIS A 95 5.06 0.95 -9.42
C HIS A 95 5.06 0.49 -10.87
N PHE A 96 6.28 0.47 -11.45
CA PHE A 96 6.55 0.00 -12.80
C PHE A 96 7.64 -1.07 -12.77
N PRO A 97 7.67 -2.00 -13.75
CA PRO A 97 8.70 -3.04 -13.83
C PRO A 97 10.11 -2.47 -14.00
N PHE A 98 11.08 -3.11 -13.39
CA PHE A 98 12.50 -2.73 -13.46
C PHE A 98 13.02 -2.60 -14.89
N GLU A 99 12.63 -3.54 -15.76
CA GLU A 99 13.04 -3.56 -17.16
C GLU A 99 12.58 -2.31 -17.92
N GLN A 100 11.40 -1.78 -17.58
CA GLN A 100 10.92 -0.54 -18.22
C GLN A 100 11.76 0.67 -17.81
N PHE A 101 12.23 0.74 -16.56
CA PHE A 101 13.17 1.80 -16.15
C PHE A 101 14.50 1.70 -16.88
N ARG A 102 14.96 0.47 -17.16
CA ARG A 102 16.19 0.24 -17.93
C ARG A 102 16.03 0.61 -19.41
N ASP A 103 14.93 0.17 -20.04
CA ASP A 103 14.80 0.13 -21.48
C ASP A 103 13.92 1.26 -22.05
N GLN A 104 12.94 1.74 -21.28
CA GLN A 104 11.86 2.61 -21.76
C GLN A 104 11.40 3.68 -20.75
N PRO A 105 12.31 4.44 -20.12
CA PRO A 105 11.93 5.42 -19.08
C PRO A 105 11.00 6.53 -19.61
N GLU A 106 11.08 6.88 -20.90
CA GLU A 106 10.19 7.85 -21.55
C GLU A 106 8.76 7.31 -21.68
N THR A 107 8.58 6.01 -21.91
CA THR A 107 7.27 5.36 -21.96
C THR A 107 6.62 5.41 -20.56
N ILE A 108 7.40 5.12 -19.50
CA ILE A 108 6.93 5.29 -18.12
C ILE A 108 6.49 6.74 -17.89
N ALA A 109 7.28 7.72 -18.35
CA ALA A 109 6.95 9.13 -18.17
C ALA A 109 5.62 9.51 -18.84
N ALA A 110 5.38 9.00 -20.06
CA ALA A 110 4.14 9.24 -20.78
C ALA A 110 2.92 8.63 -20.05
N GLU A 111 3.03 7.37 -19.64
CA GLU A 111 1.98 6.66 -18.90
C GLU A 111 1.71 7.31 -17.54
N ALA A 112 2.75 7.63 -16.79
CA ALA A 112 2.63 8.31 -15.50
C ALA A 112 1.91 9.67 -15.61
N LYS A 113 2.17 10.44 -16.66
CA LYS A 113 1.47 11.70 -16.95
C LYS A 113 0.00 11.47 -17.29
N ALA A 114 -0.30 10.47 -18.11
CA ALA A 114 -1.67 10.09 -18.44
C ALA A 114 -2.47 9.68 -17.18
N LEU A 115 -1.83 8.94 -16.26
CA LEU A 115 -2.38 8.59 -14.96
C LEU A 115 -2.43 9.76 -13.97
N GLY A 116 -1.67 10.83 -14.20
CA GLY A 116 -1.58 11.99 -13.30
C GLY A 116 -0.66 11.79 -12.11
N LEU A 117 0.27 10.84 -12.17
CA LEU A 117 1.22 10.55 -11.09
C LEU A 117 2.20 11.70 -10.86
N LYS A 118 2.68 11.81 -9.64
CA LYS A 118 3.78 12.69 -9.21
C LYS A 118 5.09 11.94 -9.05
N CYS A 119 4.99 10.68 -8.64
CA CYS A 119 6.12 9.80 -8.39
C CYS A 119 5.95 8.47 -9.12
N VAL A 120 7.04 7.87 -9.55
CA VAL A 120 7.06 6.56 -10.19
C VAL A 120 8.14 5.70 -9.54
N GLY A 121 7.80 4.48 -9.18
CA GLY A 121 8.64 3.61 -8.36
C GLY A 121 8.96 2.27 -8.99
N CYS A 122 10.14 1.76 -8.65
CA CYS A 122 10.54 0.38 -8.87
C CYS A 122 10.45 -0.36 -7.55
N ALA A 123 9.60 -1.40 -7.48
CA ALA A 123 9.42 -2.19 -6.26
C ALA A 123 10.30 -3.44 -6.20
N TRP A 124 10.81 -3.92 -7.34
CA TRP A 124 11.58 -5.15 -7.39
C TRP A 124 12.74 -5.03 -8.36
N ILE A 125 13.96 -5.39 -7.90
CA ILE A 125 15.13 -5.55 -8.76
C ILE A 125 15.27 -7.04 -9.05
N PRO A 126 15.15 -7.48 -10.33
CA PRO A 126 15.29 -8.89 -10.68
C PRO A 126 16.68 -9.43 -10.32
N HIS A 127 16.71 -10.57 -9.63
CA HIS A 127 17.93 -11.26 -9.26
C HIS A 127 17.68 -12.74 -9.01
N ASP A 128 18.68 -13.56 -9.31
CA ASP A 128 18.68 -14.97 -8.98
C ASP A 128 19.51 -15.22 -7.71
N GLY A 129 18.97 -15.97 -6.77
CA GLY A 129 19.62 -16.22 -5.49
C GLY A 129 19.73 -14.99 -4.61
N ALA A 130 20.83 -14.84 -3.87
CA ALA A 130 21.04 -13.69 -2.99
C ALA A 130 21.33 -12.41 -3.80
N PHE A 131 20.70 -11.32 -3.41
CA PHE A 131 21.01 -9.99 -3.95
C PHE A 131 22.48 -9.66 -3.70
N ASN A 132 23.22 -9.21 -4.71
CA ASN A 132 24.67 -9.04 -4.66
C ASN A 132 25.13 -7.67 -5.14
N GLU A 133 26.43 -7.38 -4.94
CA GLU A 133 27.00 -6.07 -5.29
C GLU A 133 26.86 -5.74 -6.77
N LYS A 134 27.08 -6.71 -7.68
CA LYS A 134 26.95 -6.46 -9.11
C LYS A 134 25.53 -6.03 -9.47
N THR A 135 24.54 -6.78 -9.03
CA THR A 135 23.11 -6.46 -9.25
C THR A 135 22.75 -5.10 -8.65
N CYS A 136 23.28 -4.78 -7.46
CA CYS A 136 23.08 -3.50 -6.81
C CYS A 136 23.64 -2.34 -7.65
N ARG A 137 24.88 -2.47 -8.16
CA ARG A 137 25.52 -1.42 -8.98
C ARG A 137 24.82 -1.25 -10.33
N ASP A 138 24.40 -2.34 -10.96
CA ASP A 138 23.61 -2.28 -12.19
C ASP A 138 22.29 -1.53 -11.95
N ALA A 139 21.60 -1.82 -10.85
CA ALA A 139 20.37 -1.10 -10.47
C ALA A 139 20.61 0.38 -10.18
N ILE A 140 21.69 0.73 -9.47
CA ILE A 140 22.10 2.13 -9.21
C ILE A 140 22.28 2.90 -10.51
N ALA A 141 22.99 2.33 -11.49
CA ALA A 141 23.19 2.97 -12.78
C ALA A 141 21.87 3.23 -13.52
N ILE A 142 20.98 2.23 -13.53
CA ILE A 142 19.65 2.34 -14.14
C ILE A 142 18.80 3.39 -13.42
N PHE A 143 18.77 3.39 -12.10
CA PHE A 143 17.96 4.33 -11.30
C PHE A 143 18.45 5.78 -11.48
N ASN A 144 19.77 6.01 -11.57
CA ASN A 144 20.31 7.32 -11.85
C ASN A 144 19.89 7.84 -13.23
N THR A 145 20.00 7.00 -14.27
CA THR A 145 19.63 7.35 -15.64
C THR A 145 18.11 7.57 -15.78
N ALA A 146 17.33 6.62 -15.32
CA ALA A 146 15.87 6.71 -15.35
C ALA A 146 15.35 7.90 -14.52
N GLY A 147 15.90 8.08 -13.31
CA GLY A 147 15.52 9.19 -12.44
C GLY A 147 15.80 10.56 -13.07
N GLU A 148 16.94 10.72 -13.78
CA GLU A 148 17.22 11.94 -14.52
C GLU A 148 16.24 12.17 -15.69
N THR A 149 15.94 11.11 -16.44
CA THR A 149 14.96 11.17 -17.54
C THR A 149 13.56 11.56 -17.05
N LEU A 150 13.11 10.93 -15.97
CA LEU A 150 11.82 11.22 -15.36
C LEU A 150 11.75 12.64 -14.78
N ALA A 151 12.85 13.12 -14.18
CA ALA A 151 12.93 14.47 -13.63
C ALA A 151 12.79 15.56 -14.70
N LYS A 152 13.33 15.35 -15.92
CA LYS A 152 13.12 16.24 -17.06
C LYS A 152 11.66 16.33 -17.49
N GLN A 153 10.86 15.34 -17.12
CA GLN A 153 9.42 15.27 -17.38
C GLN A 153 8.56 15.73 -16.18
N GLY A 154 9.18 16.21 -15.09
CA GLY A 154 8.49 16.67 -13.87
C GLY A 154 8.04 15.55 -12.94
N LEU A 155 8.54 14.33 -13.15
CA LEU A 155 8.24 13.17 -12.32
C LEU A 155 9.41 12.89 -11.37
N LYS A 156 9.10 12.26 -10.23
CA LYS A 156 10.11 11.84 -9.27
C LYS A 156 10.24 10.33 -9.26
N PHE A 157 11.47 9.82 -9.39
CA PHE A 157 11.75 8.39 -9.25
C PHE A 157 11.93 8.02 -7.77
N PHE A 158 11.43 6.85 -7.38
CA PHE A 158 11.74 6.23 -6.10
C PHE A 158 12.00 4.72 -6.24
N TYR A 159 12.81 4.19 -5.34
CA TYR A 159 12.99 2.76 -5.15
C TYR A 159 12.29 2.32 -3.87
N HIS A 160 11.46 1.29 -3.96
CA HIS A 160 10.76 0.68 -2.83
C HIS A 160 11.60 -0.47 -2.25
N THR A 161 11.83 -0.44 -0.93
CA THR A 161 12.68 -1.43 -0.26
C THR A 161 11.96 -2.74 0.00
N HIS A 162 12.66 -3.87 -0.24
CA HIS A 162 12.13 -5.23 0.00
C HIS A 162 12.96 -6.04 1.01
N GLY A 163 14.01 -5.45 1.61
CA GLY A 163 14.83 -6.09 2.65
C GLY A 163 15.99 -6.93 2.12
N TYR A 164 15.95 -7.43 0.89
CA TYR A 164 17.07 -8.18 0.32
C TYR A 164 18.31 -7.31 0.07
N GLU A 165 18.15 -6.01 -0.08
CA GLU A 165 19.23 -5.03 -0.25
C GLU A 165 20.04 -4.77 1.03
N PHE A 166 19.60 -5.29 2.17
CA PHE A 166 20.36 -5.21 3.42
C PHE A 166 21.46 -6.28 3.55
N GLN A 167 21.80 -6.98 2.45
CA GLN A 167 22.96 -7.87 2.42
C GLN A 167 24.22 -7.11 2.88
N PRO A 168 25.09 -7.74 3.71
CA PRO A 168 26.34 -7.13 4.18
C PRO A 168 27.22 -6.69 3.03
N HIS A 169 27.80 -5.48 3.13
CA HIS A 169 28.75 -4.95 2.17
C HIS A 169 29.69 -3.95 2.86
N GLY A 170 30.98 -4.23 2.88
CA GLY A 170 31.97 -3.42 3.59
C GLY A 170 31.59 -3.26 5.07
N ASP A 171 31.60 -2.01 5.56
CA ASP A 171 31.20 -1.67 6.92
C ASP A 171 29.69 -1.43 7.07
N GLY A 172 28.90 -1.77 6.04
CA GLY A 172 27.45 -1.56 6.00
C GLY A 172 26.72 -2.63 5.20
N THR A 173 25.81 -2.18 4.36
CA THR A 173 24.95 -3.02 3.53
C THR A 173 24.96 -2.57 2.07
N LEU A 174 24.44 -3.39 1.15
CA LEU A 174 24.22 -2.97 -0.25
C LEU A 174 23.20 -1.81 -0.33
N PHE A 175 22.28 -1.70 0.64
CA PHE A 175 21.42 -0.53 0.74
C PHE A 175 22.20 0.75 1.04
N ASP A 176 23.22 0.68 1.91
CA ASP A 176 24.12 1.82 2.17
C ASP A 176 24.89 2.23 0.91
N LEU A 177 25.33 1.25 0.11
CA LEU A 177 25.95 1.49 -1.19
C LEU A 177 24.96 2.20 -2.14
N MET A 178 23.71 1.73 -2.22
CA MET A 178 22.67 2.32 -3.05
C MET A 178 22.36 3.76 -2.62
N MET A 179 22.25 4.02 -1.31
CA MET A 179 22.07 5.37 -0.78
C MET A 179 23.23 6.32 -1.12
N LYS A 180 24.45 5.80 -1.12
CA LYS A 180 25.67 6.58 -1.40
C LYS A 180 25.83 6.91 -2.89
N GLU A 181 25.56 5.95 -3.77
CA GLU A 181 25.89 6.05 -5.20
C GLU A 181 24.71 6.50 -6.07
N THR A 182 23.47 6.48 -5.57
CA THR A 182 22.35 7.09 -6.28
C THR A 182 22.34 8.61 -6.09
N ASN A 183 22.04 9.34 -7.18
CA ASN A 183 21.99 10.80 -7.16
C ASN A 183 20.75 11.30 -6.39
N PRO A 184 20.91 11.98 -5.25
CA PRO A 184 19.78 12.42 -4.41
C PRO A 184 18.87 13.47 -5.09
N LYS A 185 19.31 14.06 -6.20
CA LYS A 185 18.50 14.99 -6.98
C LYS A 185 17.40 14.27 -7.77
N PHE A 186 17.67 13.05 -8.21
CA PHE A 186 16.79 12.30 -9.11
C PHE A 186 16.17 11.07 -8.48
N VAL A 187 16.84 10.46 -7.50
CA VAL A 187 16.47 9.20 -6.87
C VAL A 187 16.07 9.43 -5.42
N SER A 188 14.86 9.06 -5.06
CA SER A 188 14.37 8.97 -3.70
C SER A 188 14.03 7.52 -3.34
N PHE A 189 13.54 7.30 -2.14
CA PHE A 189 13.22 5.97 -1.64
C PHE A 189 11.85 5.93 -0.99
N GLU A 190 11.22 4.79 -1.09
CA GLU A 190 10.06 4.39 -0.32
C GLU A 190 10.46 3.32 0.68
N MET A 191 10.19 3.60 1.95
CA MET A 191 10.44 2.64 3.02
C MET A 191 9.24 1.73 3.18
N ASP A 192 9.38 0.43 2.91
CA ASP A 192 8.44 -0.53 3.44
C ASP A 192 8.87 -0.94 4.85
N VAL A 193 8.07 -0.57 5.85
CA VAL A 193 8.40 -0.81 7.26
C VAL A 193 8.45 -2.29 7.58
N PHE A 194 7.57 -3.10 6.97
CA PHE A 194 7.57 -4.56 7.15
C PHE A 194 8.88 -5.16 6.65
N TRP A 195 9.27 -4.84 5.41
CA TRP A 195 10.47 -5.41 4.80
C TRP A 195 11.76 -4.94 5.47
N VAL A 196 11.79 -3.71 5.97
CA VAL A 196 12.91 -3.21 6.79
C VAL A 196 13.05 -4.04 8.06
N VAL A 197 11.96 -4.28 8.79
CA VAL A 197 11.96 -5.10 10.02
C VAL A 197 12.23 -6.56 9.70
N HIS A 198 11.64 -7.11 8.63
CA HIS A 198 11.87 -8.47 8.17
C HIS A 198 13.34 -8.72 7.82
N GLY A 199 13.98 -7.77 7.15
CA GLY A 199 15.42 -7.78 6.85
C GLY A 199 16.32 -7.53 8.07
N GLY A 200 15.76 -7.40 9.28
CA GLY A 200 16.50 -7.23 10.53
C GLY A 200 17.01 -5.83 10.76
N GLN A 201 16.51 -4.82 10.04
CA GLN A 201 16.88 -3.43 10.23
C GLN A 201 15.90 -2.68 11.12
N ASP A 202 16.31 -1.53 11.61
CA ASP A 202 15.51 -0.63 12.45
C ASP A 202 15.02 0.57 11.61
N PRO A 203 13.70 0.69 11.36
CA PRO A 203 13.16 1.80 10.57
C PRO A 203 13.51 3.18 11.14
N VAL A 204 13.52 3.33 12.47
CA VAL A 204 13.83 4.62 13.12
C VAL A 204 15.29 5.02 12.87
N LYS A 205 16.21 4.05 12.95
CA LYS A 205 17.62 4.29 12.65
C LYS A 205 17.84 4.65 11.18
N LEU A 206 17.19 3.94 10.25
CA LEU A 206 17.32 4.23 8.81
C LEU A 206 16.71 5.59 8.45
N LEU A 207 15.57 5.96 9.04
CA LEU A 207 14.97 7.28 8.88
C LEU A 207 15.90 8.38 9.39
N GLY A 208 16.54 8.16 10.55
CA GLY A 208 17.52 9.10 11.10
C GLY A 208 18.80 9.21 10.27
N LYS A 209 19.28 8.08 9.73
CA LYS A 209 20.53 8.01 8.94
C LYS A 209 20.42 8.71 7.58
N TYR A 210 19.30 8.53 6.90
CA TYR A 210 19.14 8.97 5.51
C TYR A 210 18.19 10.15 5.33
N GLY A 211 17.42 10.50 6.36
CA GLY A 211 16.62 11.73 6.40
C GLY A 211 15.74 11.91 5.17
N THR A 212 15.92 13.02 4.48
CA THR A 212 15.10 13.44 3.34
C THR A 212 15.27 12.61 2.05
N ARG A 213 16.05 11.51 2.09
CA ARG A 213 16.07 10.54 0.99
C ARG A 213 14.79 9.69 0.94
N TRP A 214 14.07 9.60 2.06
CA TRP A 214 12.78 8.92 2.17
C TRP A 214 11.64 9.88 1.82
N ASP A 215 10.99 9.66 0.68
CA ASP A 215 9.84 10.46 0.27
C ASP A 215 8.50 9.77 0.56
N LEU A 216 8.47 8.44 0.49
CA LEU A 216 7.28 7.62 0.65
C LEU A 216 7.53 6.53 1.69
N MET A 217 6.43 5.96 2.20
CA MET A 217 6.49 4.89 3.19
C MET A 217 5.28 3.97 3.06
N HIS A 218 5.52 2.65 3.01
CA HIS A 218 4.47 1.65 3.24
C HIS A 218 4.30 1.37 4.73
N LEU A 219 3.05 1.46 5.16
CA LEU A 219 2.58 1.08 6.48
C LEU A 219 2.01 -0.33 6.37
N LYS A 220 2.79 -1.33 6.76
CA LYS A 220 2.49 -2.76 6.60
C LYS A 220 2.73 -3.49 7.90
N GLY A 221 1.68 -4.07 8.48
CA GLY A 221 1.73 -4.72 9.79
C GLY A 221 2.42 -6.08 9.72
N MET A 222 3.16 -6.45 10.76
CA MET A 222 3.85 -7.74 10.86
C MET A 222 3.34 -8.51 12.06
N LYS A 223 2.91 -9.75 11.83
CA LYS A 223 2.41 -10.67 12.85
C LYS A 223 3.46 -10.94 13.93
N GLU A 224 3.01 -11.09 15.18
CA GLU A 224 3.86 -11.57 16.27
C GLU A 224 4.48 -12.94 15.95
N GLY A 225 5.76 -13.13 16.30
CA GLY A 225 6.48 -14.36 16.05
C GLY A 225 7.03 -14.50 14.63
N THR A 226 6.76 -13.58 13.69
CA THR A 226 7.39 -13.60 12.37
C THR A 226 8.90 -13.52 12.49
N GLN A 227 9.59 -14.45 11.82
CA GLN A 227 11.06 -14.49 11.78
C GLN A 227 11.60 -13.25 11.06
N THR A 228 12.68 -12.70 11.59
CA THR A 228 13.36 -11.51 11.04
C THR A 228 14.84 -11.79 10.81
N GLY A 229 15.53 -10.89 10.11
CA GLY A 229 16.93 -11.11 9.66
C GLY A 229 17.01 -11.95 8.39
N LEU A 230 15.90 -12.07 7.65
CA LEU A 230 15.83 -12.78 6.38
C LEU A 230 15.95 -11.79 5.22
N LEU A 231 16.93 -12.00 4.36
CA LEU A 231 17.27 -11.09 3.26
C LEU A 231 16.77 -11.65 1.91
N THR A 232 15.52 -12.11 1.91
CA THR A 232 14.90 -12.80 0.76
C THR A 232 13.96 -11.91 -0.06
N GLY A 233 13.43 -10.85 0.54
CA GLY A 233 12.36 -10.04 -0.07
C GLY A 233 11.03 -10.78 -0.21
N GLY A 234 10.87 -11.91 0.46
CA GLY A 234 9.66 -12.73 0.41
C GLY A 234 9.37 -13.41 1.75
N THR A 235 8.09 -13.58 2.05
CA THR A 235 7.59 -14.30 3.22
C THR A 235 6.19 -14.83 2.94
N ASP A 236 5.63 -15.64 3.85
CA ASP A 236 4.22 -16.02 3.78
C ASP A 236 3.34 -14.77 4.03
N VAL A 237 2.40 -14.51 3.12
CA VAL A 237 1.49 -13.36 3.22
C VAL A 237 0.57 -13.43 4.45
N SER A 238 0.44 -14.58 5.12
CA SER A 238 -0.25 -14.69 6.41
C SER A 238 0.51 -14.03 7.57
N ASN A 239 1.74 -13.55 7.33
CA ASN A 239 2.50 -12.71 8.26
C ASN A 239 2.08 -11.24 8.20
N ASP A 240 1.31 -10.83 7.19
CA ASP A 240 0.71 -9.50 7.12
C ASP A 240 -0.51 -9.44 8.05
N VAL A 241 -0.56 -8.41 8.86
CA VAL A 241 -1.68 -8.13 9.77
C VAL A 241 -2.00 -6.64 9.74
N ALA A 242 -3.15 -6.25 10.26
CA ALA A 242 -3.49 -4.83 10.34
C ALA A 242 -2.41 -4.01 11.05
N VAL A 243 -2.12 -2.82 10.54
CA VAL A 243 -1.19 -1.87 11.16
C VAL A 243 -1.61 -1.61 12.62
N GLY A 244 -0.68 -1.84 13.55
CA GLY A 244 -0.91 -1.69 14.98
C GLY A 244 -1.42 -2.93 15.71
N SER A 245 -1.72 -4.03 15.01
CA SER A 245 -2.13 -5.30 15.64
C SER A 245 -0.99 -6.32 15.80
N GLY A 246 0.20 -6.06 15.23
CA GLY A 246 1.35 -6.94 15.26
C GLY A 246 2.54 -6.37 16.01
N LYS A 247 3.73 -6.94 15.76
CA LYS A 247 4.97 -6.63 16.50
C LYS A 247 5.58 -5.24 16.21
N ILE A 248 5.14 -4.53 15.16
CA ILE A 248 5.72 -3.25 14.78
C ILE A 248 5.07 -2.12 15.57
N ASP A 249 5.87 -1.41 16.40
CA ASP A 249 5.43 -0.18 17.06
C ASP A 249 5.57 1.02 16.10
N TYR A 250 4.44 1.48 15.57
CA TYR A 250 4.39 2.58 14.62
C TYR A 250 4.60 3.96 15.24
N ALA A 251 4.41 4.14 16.54
CA ALA A 251 4.52 5.45 17.17
C ALA A 251 5.90 6.10 17.02
N PRO A 252 7.02 5.43 17.35
CA PRO A 252 8.35 6.00 17.13
C PRO A 252 8.69 6.13 15.64
N ILE A 253 8.23 5.20 14.78
CA ILE A 253 8.50 5.20 13.34
C ILE A 253 7.87 6.43 12.69
N LEU A 254 6.58 6.70 12.94
CA LEU A 254 5.87 7.85 12.36
C LEU A 254 6.45 9.19 12.83
N ARG A 255 6.88 9.29 14.11
CA ARG A 255 7.61 10.48 14.58
C ARG A 255 8.94 10.68 13.86
N ALA A 256 9.68 9.60 13.61
CA ALA A 256 10.94 9.66 12.86
C ALA A 256 10.70 10.00 11.38
N ALA A 257 9.66 9.42 10.76
CA ALA A 257 9.26 9.70 9.38
C ALA A 257 8.87 11.18 9.19
N LYS A 258 8.10 11.75 10.12
CA LYS A 258 7.78 13.18 10.12
C LYS A 258 9.05 14.05 10.21
N LYS A 259 10.00 13.70 11.08
CA LYS A 259 11.30 14.40 11.18
C LYS A 259 12.12 14.26 9.91
N ALA A 260 12.11 13.11 9.25
CA ALA A 260 12.74 12.84 7.95
C ALA A 260 12.01 13.54 6.79
N LYS A 261 10.83 14.12 7.00
CA LYS A 261 9.96 14.78 6.02
C LYS A 261 9.42 13.84 4.95
N VAL A 262 9.11 12.60 5.33
CA VAL A 262 8.35 11.68 4.47
C VAL A 262 7.03 12.35 4.07
N LYS A 263 6.70 12.29 2.78
CA LYS A 263 5.59 13.08 2.19
C LYS A 263 4.31 12.28 2.08
N TRP A 264 4.43 10.98 1.79
CA TRP A 264 3.30 10.09 1.49
C TRP A 264 3.42 8.79 2.26
N TYR A 265 2.29 8.30 2.73
CA TYR A 265 2.20 7.05 3.47
C TYR A 265 1.10 6.21 2.84
N PHE A 266 1.39 4.95 2.52
CA PHE A 266 0.40 4.04 1.95
C PHE A 266 0.26 2.81 2.83
N ILE A 267 -0.96 2.48 3.20
CA ILE A 267 -1.23 1.17 3.80
C ILE A 267 -1.03 0.14 2.71
N GLU A 268 -0.30 -0.92 3.02
CA GLU A 268 -0.23 -2.13 2.21
C GLU A 268 -0.49 -3.35 3.08
N ASP A 269 -1.25 -4.30 2.56
CA ASP A 269 -1.58 -5.56 3.21
C ASP A 269 -1.79 -6.60 2.13
N GLU A 270 -0.96 -7.63 2.13
CA GLU A 270 -0.99 -8.67 1.11
C GLU A 270 -1.74 -9.94 1.57
N SER A 271 -2.24 -9.94 2.81
CA SER A 271 -2.97 -11.09 3.35
C SER A 271 -4.29 -11.35 2.61
N PRO A 272 -4.82 -12.57 2.67
CA PRO A 272 -6.17 -12.85 2.16
C PRO A 272 -7.28 -12.04 2.86
N SER A 273 -7.00 -11.48 4.04
CA SER A 273 -7.92 -10.64 4.83
C SER A 273 -7.65 -9.14 4.67
N SER A 274 -6.87 -8.74 3.65
CA SER A 274 -6.47 -7.35 3.44
C SER A 274 -7.65 -6.37 3.45
N ALA A 275 -8.77 -6.75 2.87
CA ALA A 275 -9.96 -5.91 2.78
C ALA A 275 -10.54 -5.50 4.16
N GLU A 276 -10.48 -6.38 5.14
CA GLU A 276 -10.90 -6.14 6.52
C GLU A 276 -9.80 -5.43 7.32
N GLN A 277 -8.56 -5.87 7.15
CA GLN A 277 -7.40 -5.35 7.87
C GLN A 277 -7.07 -3.91 7.50
N ILE A 278 -7.33 -3.46 6.26
CA ILE A 278 -7.19 -2.05 5.86
C ILE A 278 -8.08 -1.16 6.74
N ALA A 279 -9.34 -1.55 6.98
CA ALA A 279 -10.25 -0.78 7.83
C ALA A 279 -9.78 -0.73 9.29
N GLU A 280 -9.14 -1.79 9.79
CA GLU A 280 -8.52 -1.83 11.12
C GLU A 280 -7.29 -0.92 11.21
N SER A 281 -6.43 -0.98 10.20
CA SER A 281 -5.24 -0.13 10.07
C SER A 281 -5.62 1.35 10.07
N LEU A 282 -6.66 1.73 9.34
CA LEU A 282 -7.16 3.11 9.31
C LEU A 282 -7.70 3.57 10.67
N ARG A 283 -8.42 2.70 11.40
CA ARG A 283 -8.89 3.01 12.76
C ARG A 283 -7.73 3.24 13.72
N TYR A 284 -6.71 2.39 13.67
CA TYR A 284 -5.50 2.55 14.49
C TYR A 284 -4.78 3.86 14.17
N LEU A 285 -4.50 4.13 12.90
CA LEU A 285 -3.80 5.35 12.46
C LEU A 285 -4.59 6.62 12.78
N GLY A 286 -5.92 6.59 12.70
CA GLY A 286 -6.80 7.70 13.05
C GLY A 286 -6.72 8.10 14.53
N GLN A 287 -6.40 7.17 15.41
CA GLN A 287 -6.25 7.42 16.86
C GLN A 287 -4.84 7.90 17.23
N MET A 288 -3.87 7.75 16.34
CA MET A 288 -2.48 8.14 16.63
C MET A 288 -2.27 9.65 16.58
N LYS A 289 -1.43 10.13 17.47
CA LYS A 289 -0.91 11.52 17.46
C LYS A 289 0.48 11.50 16.82
N TRP A 290 0.62 11.95 15.59
CA TRP A 290 1.87 11.98 14.85
C TRP A 290 1.98 13.19 13.91
#